data_7f80f3330f5ab42f6cf78064290005f2
#
_entry.id   7f80f3330f5ab42f6cf78064290005f2
#
_cell.length_a   1.000
_cell.length_b   1.000
_cell.length_c   1.000
_cell.angle_alpha   90.00
_cell.angle_beta   90.00
_cell.angle_gamma   90.00
#
_symmetry.space_group_name_H-M   'P 1'
#
loop_
_entity.id
_entity.type
_entity.pdbx_description
1 polymer ?
#
loop_
_entity_poly.entity_id
_entity_poly.type
_entity_poly.pdbx_seq_one_letter_code
_entity_poly.pdbx_strand_id
1 'polypeptide(L)'
;MGQSDGISRRSMLKAMHVAGLATATGGILAGPRATAVPASFPQPAVSSSRAVPGSASPVLEQTLDVRFTDVRIPGHGPVTTRTYNGTIPGPTLRLRAGHTLRLTHINGLPPNAPHNGGHNTPHHANSFNLHTHGMHVCPSGHADNVLREFAPRTAEQVAAGAVEPTYGTSIQVPADHPAGTYWYHPHLHGSTAEQVLGGMAGVIVVEGDVDEVPEIRAAADIVVCVNELKFKDGKVPAFTSGGWMTGIPSVFTVNGQVNPTLRLHPGEVQRWRLVAATAFTALRLQVTGSGGDLTLHQIAQDGVTFPRPVALDVLDLAMGNRADVLIRGGVPGRYELRAAALPGPLMTVEVAGEPVEPPMALPVSLPPGRPFLDERDIANPDADREVVFHTDAGVFAGAFPNAFRVLGTNPTPAAEPGGDLTRDRAHGLFDPGYTNHTLRLGSVERWTVRTDETMPEHTHPFHLHTNQVLLTHRNVERLDPPVWHDTIGLAGGTPGDRVTFLVRYEDFTGRTIAHCHQLHHEELGMMQTVEYVERR
;
A
#
# COMPACT_ATOMS: atom_id res chain seq x y z
N MET A 1 32.02 1.98 16.60
CA MET A 1 32.50 2.44 15.28
C MET A 1 32.17 1.33 14.30
N GLY A 2 31.00 1.33 13.74
CA GLY A 2 30.50 0.45 12.70
C GLY A 2 29.94 1.34 11.60
N GLN A 3 30.57 1.31 10.45
CA GLN A 3 30.11 2.04 9.27
C GLN A 3 28.78 1.42 8.84
N SER A 4 27.76 2.26 8.73
CA SER A 4 26.53 1.95 8.00
C SER A 4 26.86 2.03 6.52
N ASP A 5 27.01 0.89 5.85
CA ASP A 5 27.10 0.83 4.40
C ASP A 5 25.75 1.20 3.78
N GLY A 6 25.56 2.48 3.56
CA GLY A 6 24.49 2.96 2.68
C GLY A 6 24.74 2.43 1.28
N ILE A 7 23.75 1.75 0.70
CA ILE A 7 23.82 1.24 -0.67
C ILE A 7 24.07 2.41 -1.58
N SER A 8 25.28 2.45 -2.13
CA SER A 8 25.69 3.48 -3.07
C SER A 8 24.88 3.33 -4.37
N ARG A 9 24.23 4.40 -4.80
CA ARG A 9 23.52 4.54 -6.08
C ARG A 9 24.36 4.23 -7.31
N ARG A 10 25.67 4.08 -7.16
CA ARG A 10 26.56 3.61 -8.24
C ARG A 10 26.21 2.23 -8.77
N SER A 11 25.55 1.38 -7.99
CA SER A 11 25.10 0.06 -8.43
C SER A 11 23.89 0.16 -9.38
N MET A 12 23.04 1.16 -9.22
CA MET A 12 21.92 1.41 -10.13
C MET A 12 22.36 1.99 -11.47
N LEU A 13 23.46 2.78 -11.50
CA LEU A 13 23.93 3.49 -12.69
C LEU A 13 24.86 2.67 -13.60
N LYS A 14 25.48 1.59 -13.11
CA LYS A 14 26.40 0.78 -13.92
C LYS A 14 25.74 -0.09 -14.98
N ALA A 15 24.42 -0.28 -14.94
CA ALA A 15 23.67 -1.08 -15.93
C ALA A 15 23.30 -0.32 -17.23
N MET A 16 23.66 0.97 -17.36
CA MET A 16 23.17 1.83 -18.44
C MET A 16 24.04 1.94 -19.71
N HIS A 17 25.16 1.26 -19.83
CA HIS A 17 25.98 1.33 -21.05
C HIS A 17 26.18 -0.05 -21.66
N VAL A 18 25.73 -0.15 -22.88
CA VAL A 18 25.94 -1.08 -24.00
C VAL A 18 24.67 -1.85 -24.41
N ALA A 19 24.03 -1.43 -25.47
CA ALA A 19 23.30 -2.32 -26.38
C ALA A 19 23.26 -1.71 -27.79
N GLY A 20 23.96 -2.33 -28.71
CA GLY A 20 23.86 -2.09 -30.13
C GLY A 20 22.55 -2.67 -30.69
N LEU A 21 21.98 -2.00 -31.71
CA LEU A 21 20.85 -2.46 -32.49
C LEU A 21 21.18 -3.75 -33.26
N ALA A 22 20.35 -4.78 -33.08
CA ALA A 22 20.20 -5.87 -34.02
C ALA A 22 18.71 -6.09 -34.32
N THR A 23 18.31 -5.77 -35.55
CA THR A 23 16.98 -6.08 -36.07
C THR A 23 16.93 -7.55 -36.48
N ALA A 24 16.13 -8.35 -35.76
CA ALA A 24 15.76 -9.69 -36.19
C ALA A 24 14.23 -9.79 -36.33
N THR A 25 13.75 -9.90 -37.57
CA THR A 25 12.36 -10.26 -37.88
C THR A 25 12.18 -11.76 -37.69
N GLY A 26 11.63 -12.16 -36.56
CA GLY A 26 11.22 -13.53 -36.28
C GLY A 26 9.73 -13.58 -35.97
N GLY A 27 8.98 -14.38 -36.68
CA GLY A 27 7.54 -14.59 -36.48
C GLY A 27 7.25 -15.12 -35.07
N ILE A 28 6.42 -14.43 -34.35
CA ILE A 28 6.01 -14.79 -32.99
C ILE A 28 4.97 -15.91 -33.09
N LEU A 29 5.39 -17.15 -32.81
CA LEU A 29 4.46 -18.22 -32.45
C LEU A 29 3.91 -17.92 -31.07
N ALA A 30 2.60 -17.78 -30.94
CA ALA A 30 1.93 -17.63 -29.64
C ALA A 30 2.28 -18.84 -28.76
N GLY A 31 3.16 -18.65 -27.81
CA GLY A 31 3.54 -19.65 -26.82
C GLY A 31 2.35 -20.03 -25.91
N PRO A 32 2.42 -21.14 -25.22
CA PRO A 32 1.38 -21.58 -24.30
C PRO A 32 1.17 -20.55 -23.17
N ARG A 33 -0.10 -20.42 -22.75
CA ARG A 33 -0.53 -19.57 -21.64
C ARG A 33 0.18 -19.99 -20.35
N ALA A 34 0.45 -19.04 -19.45
CA ALA A 34 1.14 -19.23 -18.18
C ALA A 34 0.83 -20.57 -17.51
N THR A 35 1.85 -21.23 -16.99
CA THR A 35 1.69 -22.35 -16.09
C THR A 35 0.89 -21.92 -14.87
N ALA A 36 -0.09 -22.72 -14.47
CA ALA A 36 -0.92 -22.41 -13.31
C ALA A 36 -0.07 -22.23 -12.05
N VAL A 37 -0.44 -21.27 -11.19
CA VAL A 37 0.15 -21.13 -9.85
C VAL A 37 0.20 -22.51 -9.18
N PRO A 38 1.33 -22.91 -8.57
CA PRO A 38 1.42 -24.19 -7.90
C PRO A 38 0.27 -24.36 -6.90
N ALA A 39 -0.49 -25.44 -7.02
CA ALA A 39 -1.71 -25.69 -6.22
C ALA A 39 -1.48 -25.69 -4.70
N SER A 40 -0.22 -25.73 -4.26
CA SER A 40 0.18 -25.73 -2.85
C SER A 40 0.46 -24.34 -2.26
N PHE A 41 0.65 -23.29 -3.12
CA PHE A 41 0.88 -21.92 -2.63
C PHE A 41 -0.45 -21.20 -2.46
N PRO A 42 -0.74 -20.64 -1.26
CA PRO A 42 -2.01 -20.00 -1.00
C PRO A 42 -2.18 -18.77 -1.89
N GLN A 43 -3.33 -18.69 -2.56
CA GLN A 43 -3.74 -17.48 -3.28
C GLN A 43 -5.09 -17.03 -2.72
N PRO A 44 -5.30 -15.72 -2.51
CA PRO A 44 -6.62 -15.21 -2.15
C PRO A 44 -7.64 -15.55 -3.23
N ALA A 45 -8.90 -15.72 -2.83
CA ALA A 45 -9.99 -15.88 -3.79
C ALA A 45 -10.02 -14.70 -4.76
N VAL A 46 -10.29 -14.95 -6.05
CA VAL A 46 -10.25 -13.92 -7.08
C VAL A 46 -11.67 -13.62 -7.55
N SER A 47 -12.03 -12.33 -7.55
CA SER A 47 -13.22 -11.81 -8.20
C SER A 47 -12.82 -10.96 -9.40
N SER A 48 -13.48 -11.16 -10.54
CA SER A 48 -13.15 -10.47 -11.79
C SER A 48 -14.36 -9.76 -12.36
N SER A 49 -14.11 -8.68 -13.11
CA SER A 49 -15.15 -7.95 -13.82
C SER A 49 -15.76 -8.77 -14.95
N ARG A 50 -17.04 -8.51 -15.22
CA ARG A 50 -17.81 -9.16 -16.29
C ARG A 50 -18.73 -8.16 -17.00
N ALA A 51 -19.14 -8.48 -18.20
CA ALA A 51 -20.21 -7.73 -18.86
C ALA A 51 -21.52 -7.90 -18.06
N VAL A 52 -22.19 -6.78 -17.79
CA VAL A 52 -23.47 -6.74 -17.09
C VAL A 52 -24.49 -6.10 -18.02
N PRO A 53 -25.65 -6.72 -18.29
CA PRO A 53 -26.70 -6.13 -19.13
C PRO A 53 -27.11 -4.74 -18.63
N GLY A 54 -27.15 -3.76 -19.53
CA GLY A 54 -27.50 -2.37 -19.21
C GLY A 54 -26.37 -1.53 -18.59
N SER A 55 -25.18 -2.08 -18.36
CA SER A 55 -24.00 -1.33 -17.95
C SER A 55 -23.22 -0.86 -19.19
N ALA A 56 -22.72 0.39 -19.17
CA ALA A 56 -21.88 0.93 -20.23
C ALA A 56 -20.47 0.33 -20.28
N SER A 57 -20.00 -0.26 -19.18
CA SER A 57 -18.69 -0.91 -19.04
C SER A 57 -18.83 -2.23 -18.28
N PRO A 58 -17.85 -3.16 -18.40
CA PRO A 58 -17.79 -4.33 -17.54
C PRO A 58 -17.74 -3.94 -16.07
N VAL A 59 -18.39 -4.72 -15.22
CA VAL A 59 -18.50 -4.45 -13.77
C VAL A 59 -17.87 -5.60 -13.00
N LEU A 60 -17.05 -5.25 -12.01
CA LEU A 60 -16.70 -6.17 -10.93
C LEU A 60 -17.67 -5.93 -9.77
N GLU A 61 -18.49 -6.93 -9.47
CA GLU A 61 -19.38 -6.92 -8.32
C GLU A 61 -18.85 -7.86 -7.24
N GLN A 62 -18.66 -7.33 -6.02
CA GLN A 62 -18.19 -8.11 -4.89
C GLN A 62 -18.91 -7.68 -3.61
N THR A 63 -19.33 -8.64 -2.81
CA THR A 63 -19.74 -8.38 -1.43
C THR A 63 -18.56 -8.58 -0.50
N LEU A 64 -18.28 -7.57 0.31
CA LEU A 64 -17.32 -7.61 1.41
C LEU A 64 -18.11 -7.69 2.73
N ASP A 65 -18.20 -8.90 3.25
CA ASP A 65 -18.85 -9.19 4.53
C ASP A 65 -17.82 -9.06 5.65
N VAL A 66 -18.01 -8.07 6.51
CA VAL A 66 -17.10 -7.76 7.61
C VAL A 66 -17.69 -8.22 8.93
N ARG A 67 -17.05 -9.19 9.54
CA ARG A 67 -17.42 -9.76 10.84
C ARG A 67 -16.22 -10.35 11.58
N PHE A 68 -16.39 -10.61 12.86
CA PHE A 68 -15.41 -11.41 13.60
C PHE A 68 -15.44 -12.86 13.09
N THR A 69 -14.25 -13.37 12.80
CA THR A 69 -14.03 -14.74 12.31
C THR A 69 -12.85 -15.37 13.02
N ASP A 70 -12.94 -16.66 13.32
CA ASP A 70 -11.81 -17.43 13.81
C ASP A 70 -10.93 -17.86 12.63
N VAL A 71 -9.82 -17.16 12.43
CA VAL A 71 -8.84 -17.48 11.39
C VAL A 71 -7.73 -18.31 12.00
N ARG A 72 -7.41 -19.43 11.35
CA ARG A 72 -6.27 -20.25 11.80
C ARG A 72 -4.97 -19.70 11.25
N ILE A 73 -4.12 -19.20 12.14
CA ILE A 73 -2.76 -18.77 11.81
C ILE A 73 -1.80 -19.93 12.13
N PRO A 74 -1.06 -20.49 11.14
CA PRO A 74 -0.14 -21.59 11.38
C PRO A 74 0.87 -21.29 12.48
N GLY A 75 1.04 -22.20 13.42
CA GLY A 75 1.93 -22.02 14.58
C GLY A 75 1.33 -21.23 15.76
N HIS A 76 0.14 -20.60 15.59
CA HIS A 76 -0.46 -19.74 16.61
C HIS A 76 -1.90 -20.14 17.00
N GLY A 77 -2.51 -21.11 16.30
CA GLY A 77 -3.88 -21.54 16.54
C GLY A 77 -4.93 -20.59 15.93
N PRO A 78 -6.19 -20.68 16.40
CA PRO A 78 -7.25 -19.78 15.96
C PRO A 78 -7.07 -18.39 16.57
N VAL A 79 -7.29 -17.37 15.75
CA VAL A 79 -7.32 -15.96 16.15
C VAL A 79 -8.65 -15.38 15.75
N THR A 80 -9.42 -14.90 16.70
CA THR A 80 -10.68 -14.20 16.45
C THR A 80 -10.35 -12.76 16.05
N THR A 81 -10.66 -12.41 14.81
CA THR A 81 -10.36 -11.09 14.23
C THR A 81 -11.43 -10.64 13.25
N ARG A 82 -11.41 -9.36 12.91
CA ARG A 82 -12.22 -8.80 11.83
C ARG A 82 -11.63 -9.18 10.48
N THR A 83 -12.48 -9.64 9.57
CA THR A 83 -12.03 -10.09 8.24
C THR A 83 -12.96 -9.60 7.14
N TYR A 84 -12.44 -9.51 5.93
CA TYR A 84 -13.26 -9.50 4.71
C TYR A 84 -13.54 -10.93 4.29
N ASN A 85 -14.82 -11.34 4.29
CA ASN A 85 -15.28 -12.66 3.83
C ASN A 85 -14.60 -13.85 4.54
N GLY A 86 -14.22 -13.67 5.81
CA GLY A 86 -13.68 -14.76 6.64
C GLY A 86 -12.23 -15.16 6.35
N THR A 87 -11.47 -14.39 5.58
CA THR A 87 -10.10 -14.72 5.18
C THR A 87 -9.12 -13.58 5.42
N ILE A 88 -7.83 -13.91 5.51
CA ILE A 88 -6.70 -12.99 5.51
C ILE A 88 -5.73 -13.42 4.39
N PRO A 89 -5.43 -12.53 3.43
CA PRO A 89 -6.17 -11.31 3.12
C PRO A 89 -7.58 -11.61 2.59
N GLY A 90 -8.39 -10.58 2.40
CA GLY A 90 -9.65 -10.64 1.67
C GLY A 90 -9.46 -10.98 0.19
N PRO A 91 -10.55 -11.09 -0.59
CA PRO A 91 -10.47 -11.49 -2.00
C PRO A 91 -9.63 -10.52 -2.85
N THR A 92 -8.92 -11.05 -3.84
CA THR A 92 -8.26 -10.25 -4.88
C THR A 92 -9.31 -9.78 -5.89
N LEU A 93 -9.35 -8.48 -6.15
CA LEU A 93 -10.25 -7.85 -7.10
C LEU A 93 -9.50 -7.59 -8.42
N ARG A 94 -9.91 -8.25 -9.53
CA ARG A 94 -9.28 -8.10 -10.86
C ARG A 94 -10.20 -7.39 -11.83
N LEU A 95 -9.74 -6.29 -12.39
CA LEU A 95 -10.47 -5.50 -13.37
C LEU A 95 -9.50 -4.81 -14.34
N ARG A 96 -10.03 -4.05 -15.29
CA ARG A 96 -9.25 -3.25 -16.24
C ARG A 96 -9.60 -1.77 -16.10
N ALA A 97 -8.74 -0.91 -16.59
CA ALA A 97 -9.06 0.50 -16.81
C ALA A 97 -10.37 0.62 -17.63
N GLY A 98 -11.19 1.61 -17.32
CA GLY A 98 -12.52 1.79 -17.91
C GLY A 98 -13.63 0.91 -17.30
N HIS A 99 -13.32 -0.05 -16.44
CA HIS A 99 -14.33 -0.89 -15.77
C HIS A 99 -14.91 -0.18 -14.54
N THR A 100 -16.06 -0.68 -14.07
CA THR A 100 -16.68 -0.24 -12.81
C THR A 100 -16.41 -1.26 -11.70
N LEU A 101 -15.93 -0.81 -10.55
CA LEU A 101 -15.86 -1.58 -9.31
C LEU A 101 -17.08 -1.24 -8.45
N ARG A 102 -17.94 -2.24 -8.21
CA ARG A 102 -19.12 -2.10 -7.36
C ARG A 102 -19.02 -3.03 -6.17
N LEU A 103 -18.94 -2.46 -4.98
CA LEU A 103 -18.80 -3.21 -3.74
C LEU A 103 -20.03 -3.03 -2.87
N THR A 104 -20.47 -4.12 -2.26
CA THR A 104 -21.49 -4.14 -1.21
C THR A 104 -20.79 -4.52 0.10
N HIS A 105 -20.82 -3.63 1.07
CA HIS A 105 -20.24 -3.86 2.39
C HIS A 105 -21.34 -4.23 3.37
N ILE A 106 -21.20 -5.37 4.05
CA ILE A 106 -22.07 -5.76 5.15
C ILE A 106 -21.27 -5.58 6.44
N ASN A 107 -21.79 -4.77 7.37
CA ASN A 107 -21.18 -4.64 8.69
C ASN A 107 -21.90 -5.55 9.69
N GLY A 108 -21.37 -6.77 9.85
CA GLY A 108 -21.82 -7.76 10.82
C GLY A 108 -21.11 -7.69 12.17
N LEU A 109 -20.37 -6.61 12.44
CA LEU A 109 -19.67 -6.40 13.71
C LEU A 109 -20.66 -6.00 14.83
N PRO A 110 -20.32 -6.24 16.10
CA PRO A 110 -21.12 -5.79 17.23
C PRO A 110 -21.13 -4.26 17.33
N PRO A 111 -22.05 -3.68 18.12
CA PRO A 111 -22.08 -2.24 18.39
C PRO A 111 -20.72 -1.70 18.85
N ASN A 112 -20.42 -0.46 18.47
CA ASN A 112 -19.25 0.23 19.02
C ASN A 112 -19.41 0.47 20.53
N ALA A 113 -18.30 0.38 21.25
CA ALA A 113 -18.24 0.87 22.62
C ALA A 113 -18.39 2.40 22.64
N PRO A 114 -18.97 2.97 23.69
CA PRO A 114 -18.99 4.42 23.89
C PRO A 114 -17.57 5.00 23.87
N HIS A 115 -17.37 6.10 23.18
CA HIS A 115 -16.11 6.82 23.14
C HIS A 115 -16.23 8.17 23.85
N ASN A 116 -15.34 8.41 24.80
CA ASN A 116 -15.26 9.64 25.58
C ASN A 116 -13.91 10.36 25.40
N GLY A 117 -13.09 9.88 24.45
CA GLY A 117 -11.78 10.46 24.14
C GLY A 117 -11.85 11.59 23.10
N GLY A 118 -10.69 12.18 22.81
CA GLY A 118 -10.54 13.15 21.73
C GLY A 118 -10.59 12.48 20.35
N HIS A 119 -10.83 13.28 19.31
CA HIS A 119 -10.93 12.78 17.93
C HIS A 119 -9.69 12.01 17.48
N ASN A 120 -8.48 12.47 17.85
CA ASN A 120 -7.21 11.81 17.51
C ASN A 120 -6.81 10.77 18.60
N THR A 121 -7.75 9.93 18.96
CA THR A 121 -7.54 8.75 19.81
C THR A 121 -8.33 7.59 19.24
N PRO A 122 -7.91 6.34 19.45
CA PRO A 122 -8.61 5.17 18.92
C PRO A 122 -10.07 5.10 19.36
N HIS A 123 -10.97 4.92 18.42
CA HIS A 123 -12.40 4.85 18.66
C HIS A 123 -13.14 4.09 17.56
N HIS A 124 -14.38 3.69 17.83
CA HIS A 124 -15.30 3.07 16.87
C HIS A 124 -14.70 1.85 16.15
N ALA A 125 -13.97 0.99 16.88
CA ALA A 125 -13.23 -0.14 16.32
C ALA A 125 -14.08 -1.10 15.43
N ASN A 126 -15.41 -1.05 15.52
CA ASN A 126 -16.35 -1.83 14.72
C ASN A 126 -17.01 -1.04 13.58
N SER A 127 -16.66 0.22 13.41
CA SER A 127 -16.94 0.98 12.19
C SER A 127 -15.77 0.88 11.24
N PHE A 128 -16.03 0.96 9.93
CA PHE A 128 -15.00 0.97 8.90
C PHE A 128 -15.45 1.80 7.70
N ASN A 129 -14.60 1.92 6.73
CA ASN A 129 -14.88 2.34 5.36
C ASN A 129 -14.01 1.52 4.40
N LEU A 130 -13.83 1.96 3.19
CA LEU A 130 -12.90 1.35 2.25
C LEU A 130 -12.08 2.43 1.58
N HIS A 131 -10.77 2.21 1.55
CA HIS A 131 -9.80 2.91 0.70
C HIS A 131 -9.23 1.96 -0.35
N THR A 132 -9.18 2.42 -1.60
CA THR A 132 -8.53 1.73 -2.71
C THR A 132 -7.15 2.33 -2.95
N HIS A 133 -6.22 1.92 -2.12
CA HIS A 133 -4.89 2.49 -1.98
C HIS A 133 -4.11 2.49 -3.30
N GLY A 134 -3.69 3.68 -3.69
CA GLY A 134 -2.88 3.96 -4.87
C GLY A 134 -3.67 4.11 -6.16
N MET A 135 -4.96 3.82 -6.17
CA MET A 135 -5.79 4.01 -7.35
C MET A 135 -6.08 5.49 -7.60
N HIS A 136 -5.99 5.90 -8.86
CA HIS A 136 -6.46 7.20 -9.31
C HIS A 136 -7.96 7.14 -9.57
N VAL A 137 -8.76 7.46 -8.56
CA VAL A 137 -10.22 7.35 -8.58
C VAL A 137 -10.87 8.50 -7.79
N CYS A 138 -12.18 8.70 -8.03
CA CYS A 138 -12.94 9.76 -7.36
C CYS A 138 -12.93 9.58 -5.82
N PRO A 139 -12.51 10.61 -5.05
CA PRO A 139 -12.47 10.53 -3.58
C PRO A 139 -13.79 10.93 -2.92
N SER A 140 -14.89 11.03 -3.66
CA SER A 140 -16.13 11.63 -3.19
C SER A 140 -17.35 10.71 -3.31
N GLY A 141 -18.42 11.08 -2.63
CA GLY A 141 -19.73 10.42 -2.73
C GLY A 141 -19.68 8.96 -2.28
N HIS A 142 -20.07 8.05 -3.19
CA HIS A 142 -20.05 6.61 -2.96
C HIS A 142 -18.82 5.92 -3.58
N ALA A 143 -17.79 6.68 -3.99
CA ALA A 143 -16.56 6.14 -4.51
C ALA A 143 -15.53 5.92 -3.37
N ASP A 144 -14.25 6.25 -3.57
CA ASP A 144 -13.18 6.09 -2.57
C ASP A 144 -13.20 7.21 -1.52
N ASN A 145 -14.30 7.34 -0.80
CA ASN A 145 -14.54 8.39 0.18
C ASN A 145 -14.20 7.92 1.59
N VAL A 146 -12.96 8.17 2.01
CA VAL A 146 -12.43 7.77 3.32
C VAL A 146 -13.02 8.57 4.50
N LEU A 147 -13.82 9.60 4.23
CA LEU A 147 -14.54 10.35 5.27
C LEU A 147 -15.95 9.78 5.57
N ARG A 148 -16.36 8.72 4.84
CA ARG A 148 -17.61 8.01 5.14
C ARG A 148 -17.39 6.97 6.23
N GLU A 149 -18.41 6.79 7.07
CA GLU A 149 -18.44 5.73 8.07
C GLU A 149 -19.44 4.64 7.68
N PHE A 150 -19.05 3.39 7.78
CA PHE A 150 -19.90 2.20 7.67
C PHE A 150 -20.10 1.64 9.10
N ALA A 151 -21.02 2.25 9.83
CA ALA A 151 -21.25 1.93 11.24
C ALA A 151 -21.93 0.56 11.42
N PRO A 152 -21.67 -0.17 12.52
CA PRO A 152 -22.44 -1.35 12.90
C PRO A 152 -23.83 -0.96 13.41
N ARG A 153 -24.66 -1.95 13.68
CA ARG A 153 -25.92 -1.74 14.41
C ARG A 153 -25.65 -1.17 15.80
N THR A 154 -26.55 -0.29 16.28
CA THR A 154 -26.54 0.11 17.69
C THR A 154 -27.03 -1.03 18.61
N ALA A 155 -26.81 -0.91 19.91
CA ALA A 155 -27.29 -1.90 20.88
C ALA A 155 -28.83 -2.05 20.83
N GLU A 156 -29.56 -0.95 20.64
CA GLU A 156 -31.01 -0.93 20.52
C GLU A 156 -31.47 -1.62 19.23
N GLN A 157 -30.78 -1.38 18.12
CA GLN A 157 -31.07 -2.04 16.84
C GLN A 157 -30.82 -3.56 16.92
N VAL A 158 -29.76 -3.99 17.61
CA VAL A 158 -29.50 -5.43 17.86
C VAL A 158 -30.61 -6.04 18.71
N ALA A 159 -31.00 -5.38 19.81
CA ALA A 159 -32.07 -5.84 20.69
C ALA A 159 -33.44 -5.90 19.97
N ALA A 160 -33.68 -5.03 19.01
CA ALA A 160 -34.87 -5.02 18.16
C ALA A 160 -34.81 -6.03 17.01
N GLY A 161 -33.74 -6.81 16.87
CA GLY A 161 -33.57 -7.78 15.78
C GLY A 161 -33.38 -7.15 14.38
N ALA A 162 -32.89 -5.92 14.32
CA ALA A 162 -32.63 -5.25 13.04
C ALA A 162 -31.61 -6.03 12.20
N VAL A 163 -31.76 -5.99 10.88
CA VAL A 163 -30.80 -6.57 9.94
C VAL A 163 -29.47 -5.83 9.97
N GLU A 164 -28.40 -6.52 9.57
CA GLU A 164 -27.07 -5.93 9.46
C GLU A 164 -27.05 -4.79 8.42
N PRO A 165 -26.42 -3.63 8.72
CA PRO A 165 -26.36 -2.52 7.81
C PRO A 165 -25.51 -2.86 6.58
N THR A 166 -25.96 -2.35 5.44
CA THR A 166 -25.31 -2.56 4.14
C THR A 166 -24.98 -1.23 3.51
N TYR A 167 -23.76 -1.10 3.00
CA TYR A 167 -23.22 0.11 2.38
C TYR A 167 -22.73 -0.19 0.97
N GLY A 168 -22.94 0.73 0.06
CA GLY A 168 -22.48 0.61 -1.32
C GLY A 168 -21.25 1.49 -1.61
N THR A 169 -20.29 0.93 -2.34
CA THR A 169 -19.22 1.68 -3.01
C THR A 169 -19.29 1.41 -4.49
N SER A 170 -19.17 2.47 -5.30
CA SER A 170 -19.19 2.37 -6.77
C SER A 170 -18.11 3.29 -7.34
N ILE A 171 -17.09 2.70 -7.94
CA ILE A 171 -15.93 3.37 -8.50
C ILE A 171 -15.89 3.13 -10.00
N GLN A 172 -16.00 4.19 -10.79
CA GLN A 172 -15.66 4.15 -12.21
C GLN A 172 -14.15 4.33 -12.32
N VAL A 173 -13.44 3.28 -12.73
CA VAL A 173 -12.00 3.37 -12.96
C VAL A 173 -11.78 4.12 -14.30
N PRO A 174 -10.95 5.17 -14.33
CA PRO A 174 -10.63 5.88 -15.57
C PRO A 174 -10.11 4.97 -16.68
N ALA A 175 -10.38 5.32 -17.94
CA ALA A 175 -9.93 4.51 -19.07
C ALA A 175 -8.41 4.51 -19.27
N ASP A 176 -7.74 5.51 -18.76
CA ASP A 176 -6.29 5.72 -18.79
C ASP A 176 -5.61 5.40 -17.44
N HIS A 177 -6.36 4.80 -16.51
CA HIS A 177 -5.80 4.36 -15.22
C HIS A 177 -4.65 3.39 -15.42
N PRO A 178 -3.49 3.58 -14.76
CA PRO A 178 -2.34 2.70 -14.91
C PRO A 178 -2.66 1.25 -14.54
N ALA A 179 -2.21 0.34 -15.39
CA ALA A 179 -2.22 -1.10 -15.07
C ALA A 179 -1.16 -1.42 -14.02
N GLY A 180 -1.53 -2.20 -13.00
CA GLY A 180 -0.59 -2.52 -11.91
C GLY A 180 -1.25 -3.18 -10.71
N THR A 181 -0.49 -3.24 -9.62
CA THR A 181 -0.88 -3.81 -8.35
C THR A 181 -1.23 -2.72 -7.35
N TYR A 182 -2.44 -2.78 -6.84
CA TYR A 182 -3.04 -1.90 -5.84
C TYR A 182 -3.56 -2.75 -4.69
N TRP A 183 -4.09 -2.13 -3.65
CA TRP A 183 -4.71 -2.86 -2.56
C TRP A 183 -5.87 -2.08 -1.93
N TYR A 184 -6.64 -2.71 -1.07
CA TYR A 184 -7.72 -2.05 -0.34
C TYR A 184 -7.64 -2.40 1.14
N HIS A 185 -8.01 -1.44 1.96
CA HIS A 185 -8.05 -1.58 3.41
C HIS A 185 -9.05 -0.59 4.04
N PRO A 186 -9.45 -0.80 5.28
CA PRO A 186 -10.23 0.20 6.01
C PRO A 186 -9.39 1.44 6.28
N HIS A 187 -10.03 2.60 6.29
CA HIS A 187 -9.36 3.89 6.46
C HIS A 187 -10.18 4.86 7.33
N LEU A 188 -11.04 4.35 8.19
CA LEU A 188 -11.81 5.18 9.10
C LEU A 188 -10.93 5.61 10.27
N HIS A 189 -10.70 6.92 10.41
CA HIS A 189 -9.91 7.47 11.50
C HIS A 189 -10.45 7.00 12.86
N GLY A 190 -9.57 6.49 13.70
CA GLY A 190 -9.89 5.89 15.00
C GLY A 190 -9.92 4.36 15.01
N SER A 191 -9.96 3.68 13.84
CA SER A 191 -10.09 2.22 13.78
C SER A 191 -9.18 1.51 12.78
N THR A 192 -8.53 2.23 11.87
CA THR A 192 -7.72 1.69 10.77
C THR A 192 -6.61 0.76 11.26
N ALA A 193 -5.82 1.23 12.23
CA ALA A 193 -4.65 0.48 12.71
C ALA A 193 -5.06 -0.86 13.33
N GLU A 194 -6.10 -0.89 14.19
CA GLU A 194 -6.59 -2.13 14.80
C GLU A 194 -7.12 -3.11 13.74
N GLN A 195 -7.81 -2.60 12.73
CA GLN A 195 -8.43 -3.42 11.70
C GLN A 195 -7.40 -4.00 10.73
N VAL A 196 -6.42 -3.21 10.28
CA VAL A 196 -5.34 -3.70 9.40
C VAL A 196 -4.43 -4.69 10.12
N LEU A 197 -4.09 -4.44 11.39
CA LEU A 197 -3.33 -5.38 12.23
C LEU A 197 -4.12 -6.63 12.59
N GLY A 198 -5.42 -6.58 12.44
CA GLY A 198 -6.30 -7.74 12.49
C GLY A 198 -6.35 -8.53 11.18
N GLY A 199 -5.78 -8.00 10.10
CA GLY A 199 -5.71 -8.65 8.79
C GLY A 199 -6.72 -8.13 7.75
N MET A 200 -7.42 -7.02 8.01
CA MET A 200 -8.34 -6.41 7.04
C MET A 200 -7.56 -5.71 5.92
N ALA A 201 -7.21 -6.45 4.91
CA ALA A 201 -6.58 -5.99 3.67
C ALA A 201 -6.95 -6.91 2.52
N GLY A 202 -6.89 -6.43 1.28
CA GLY A 202 -7.01 -7.27 0.08
C GLY A 202 -6.34 -6.59 -1.12
N VAL A 203 -6.10 -7.35 -2.17
CA VAL A 203 -5.34 -6.89 -3.34
C VAL A 203 -6.28 -6.49 -4.47
N ILE A 204 -5.93 -5.41 -5.18
CA ILE A 204 -6.59 -5.00 -6.43
C ILE A 204 -5.56 -5.12 -7.54
N VAL A 205 -5.94 -5.75 -8.64
CA VAL A 205 -5.13 -5.82 -9.85
C VAL A 205 -5.89 -5.12 -10.97
N VAL A 206 -5.31 -4.05 -11.49
CA VAL A 206 -5.76 -3.42 -12.73
C VAL A 206 -4.91 -3.97 -13.86
N GLU A 207 -5.53 -4.77 -14.72
CA GLU A 207 -4.86 -5.38 -15.87
C GLU A 207 -4.80 -4.41 -17.05
N GLY A 208 -3.74 -4.49 -17.85
CA GLY A 208 -3.56 -3.65 -19.03
C GLY A 208 -2.41 -4.11 -19.92
N ASP A 209 -1.79 -3.15 -20.63
CA ASP A 209 -0.80 -3.43 -21.68
C ASP A 209 0.42 -4.19 -21.18
N VAL A 210 0.84 -3.98 -19.94
CA VAL A 210 1.97 -4.70 -19.33
C VAL A 210 1.69 -6.21 -19.23
N ASP A 211 0.43 -6.60 -19.04
CA ASP A 211 0.02 -8.00 -18.92
C ASP A 211 -0.03 -8.71 -20.28
N GLU A 212 -0.02 -7.95 -21.38
CA GLU A 212 0.01 -8.48 -22.75
C GLU A 212 1.44 -8.65 -23.28
N VAL A 213 2.46 -8.19 -22.56
CA VAL A 213 3.88 -8.44 -22.91
C VAL A 213 4.12 -9.95 -22.92
N PRO A 214 4.65 -10.55 -24.01
CA PRO A 214 4.72 -11.98 -24.17
C PRO A 214 5.42 -12.71 -23.02
N GLU A 215 6.51 -12.16 -22.51
CA GLU A 215 7.29 -12.74 -21.41
C GLU A 215 6.53 -12.67 -20.08
N ILE A 216 5.77 -11.59 -19.85
CA ILE A 216 4.94 -11.42 -18.65
C ILE A 216 3.71 -12.33 -18.73
N ARG A 217 3.08 -12.40 -19.91
CA ARG A 217 1.92 -13.28 -20.12
C ARG A 217 2.27 -14.76 -20.00
N ALA A 218 3.52 -15.13 -20.30
CA ALA A 218 4.03 -16.49 -20.13
C ALA A 218 4.37 -16.81 -18.67
N ALA A 219 4.67 -15.82 -17.84
CA ALA A 219 5.00 -15.98 -16.44
C ALA A 219 3.74 -16.27 -15.59
N ALA A 220 3.86 -17.14 -14.60
CA ALA A 220 2.81 -17.32 -13.59
C ALA A 220 2.66 -16.01 -12.78
N ASP A 221 1.43 -15.54 -12.65
CA ASP A 221 1.08 -14.28 -11.96
C ASP A 221 0.64 -14.58 -10.54
N ILE A 222 1.45 -14.23 -9.55
CA ILE A 222 1.32 -14.66 -8.15
C ILE A 222 1.17 -13.44 -7.26
N VAL A 223 0.08 -13.37 -6.51
CA VAL A 223 -0.10 -12.39 -5.44
C VAL A 223 0.73 -12.82 -4.22
N VAL A 224 1.51 -11.89 -3.68
CA VAL A 224 2.31 -12.04 -2.45
C VAL A 224 1.94 -10.88 -1.51
N CYS A 225 0.81 -11.02 -0.83
CA CYS A 225 0.34 -10.04 0.15
C CYS A 225 0.93 -10.35 1.52
N VAL A 226 1.80 -9.45 2.00
CA VAL A 226 2.42 -9.56 3.33
C VAL A 226 1.57 -8.80 4.32
N ASN A 227 0.88 -9.53 5.22
CA ASN A 227 0.15 -8.93 6.33
C ASN A 227 1.00 -8.97 7.61
N GLU A 228 1.01 -7.85 8.33
CA GLU A 228 1.52 -7.75 9.69
C GLU A 228 0.34 -7.89 10.66
N LEU A 229 0.35 -8.94 11.47
CA LEU A 229 -0.72 -9.24 12.42
C LEU A 229 -0.21 -9.05 13.85
N LYS A 230 -1.06 -8.50 14.72
CA LYS A 230 -0.80 -8.46 16.17
C LYS A 230 -1.98 -9.04 16.93
N PHE A 231 -1.71 -10.07 17.71
CA PHE A 231 -2.72 -10.70 18.54
C PHE A 231 -2.10 -11.26 19.83
N LYS A 232 -2.91 -11.33 20.86
CA LYS A 232 -2.58 -11.92 22.16
C LYS A 232 -3.76 -12.76 22.63
N ASP A 233 -3.46 -13.95 23.15
CA ASP A 233 -4.48 -14.89 23.65
C ASP A 233 -5.61 -15.16 22.63
N GLY A 234 -5.24 -15.31 21.34
CA GLY A 234 -6.17 -15.59 20.25
C GLY A 234 -7.07 -14.42 19.84
N LYS A 235 -6.76 -13.19 20.21
CA LYS A 235 -7.55 -11.99 19.86
C LYS A 235 -6.65 -10.82 19.48
N VAL A 236 -7.12 -9.99 18.57
CA VAL A 236 -6.52 -8.68 18.32
C VAL A 236 -6.82 -7.80 19.52
N PRO A 237 -5.79 -7.24 20.22
CA PRO A 237 -6.04 -6.39 21.36
C PRO A 237 -6.65 -5.06 20.91
N ALA A 238 -7.53 -4.52 21.74
CA ALA A 238 -8.10 -3.21 21.48
C ALA A 238 -7.00 -2.13 21.47
N PHE A 239 -7.06 -1.24 20.48
CA PHE A 239 -6.16 -0.10 20.43
C PHE A 239 -6.50 0.87 21.55
N THR A 240 -5.51 1.22 22.35
CA THR A 240 -5.62 2.26 23.38
C THR A 240 -4.48 3.25 23.18
N SER A 241 -4.70 4.52 23.46
CA SER A 241 -3.70 5.59 23.32
C SER A 241 -2.43 5.41 24.19
N GLY A 242 -2.38 4.36 25.01
CA GLY A 242 -1.32 4.08 25.98
C GLY A 242 -0.34 2.96 25.61
N GLY A 243 -0.05 2.72 24.32
CA GLY A 243 1.02 1.78 23.95
C GLY A 243 0.60 0.33 23.80
N TRP A 244 -0.63 0.05 23.39
CA TRP A 244 -1.16 -1.29 23.10
C TRP A 244 -0.27 -2.16 22.19
N MET A 245 0.64 -1.53 21.44
CA MET A 245 1.54 -2.22 20.52
C MET A 245 2.86 -2.63 21.14
N THR A 246 3.23 -2.04 22.26
CA THR A 246 4.50 -2.37 22.94
C THR A 246 4.40 -3.75 23.58
N GLY A 247 5.41 -4.60 23.32
CA GLY A 247 5.48 -5.94 23.91
C GLY A 247 4.61 -7.02 23.25
N ILE A 248 3.82 -6.71 22.21
CA ILE A 248 3.12 -7.71 21.41
C ILE A 248 3.91 -7.93 20.11
N PRO A 249 4.53 -9.11 19.92
CA PRO A 249 5.27 -9.41 18.71
C PRO A 249 4.35 -9.37 17.48
N SER A 250 4.85 -8.86 16.36
CA SER A 250 4.20 -8.99 15.07
C SER A 250 4.35 -10.41 14.53
N VAL A 251 3.29 -10.93 13.95
CA VAL A 251 3.28 -12.18 13.17
C VAL A 251 3.07 -11.80 11.71
N PHE A 252 4.01 -12.19 10.86
CA PHE A 252 3.92 -11.91 9.43
C PHE A 252 3.38 -13.11 8.68
N THR A 253 2.42 -12.87 7.80
CA THR A 253 1.87 -13.89 6.94
C THR A 253 1.99 -13.46 5.48
N VAL A 254 2.18 -14.43 4.61
CA VAL A 254 2.03 -14.28 3.16
C VAL A 254 0.74 -14.99 2.76
N ASN A 255 -0.22 -14.22 2.24
CA ASN A 255 -1.54 -14.72 1.87
C ASN A 255 -2.20 -15.54 3.01
N GLY A 256 -2.07 -15.07 4.26
CA GLY A 256 -2.65 -15.68 5.45
C GLY A 256 -1.88 -16.89 6.02
N GLN A 257 -0.73 -17.25 5.45
CA GLN A 257 0.10 -18.35 5.92
C GLN A 257 1.45 -17.86 6.44
N VAL A 258 1.94 -18.47 7.52
CA VAL A 258 3.29 -18.23 8.05
C VAL A 258 4.27 -19.07 7.25
N ASN A 259 5.24 -18.44 6.63
CA ASN A 259 6.28 -19.07 5.82
C ASN A 259 5.76 -20.14 4.84
N PRO A 260 4.81 -19.81 3.93
CA PRO A 260 4.36 -20.77 2.93
C PRO A 260 5.49 -21.11 1.94
N THR A 261 5.38 -22.24 1.25
CA THR A 261 6.35 -22.65 0.23
C THR A 261 5.81 -22.36 -1.16
N LEU A 262 6.55 -21.57 -1.92
CA LEU A 262 6.34 -21.33 -3.35
C LEU A 262 7.33 -22.15 -4.16
N ARG A 263 6.87 -22.79 -5.22
CA ARG A 263 7.70 -23.63 -6.11
C ARG A 263 7.82 -23.01 -7.50
N LEU A 264 9.00 -23.14 -8.08
CA LEU A 264 9.25 -22.84 -9.48
C LEU A 264 10.32 -23.79 -10.04
N HIS A 265 10.28 -24.01 -11.37
CA HIS A 265 11.28 -24.81 -12.04
C HIS A 265 12.56 -24.01 -12.33
N PRO A 266 13.73 -24.65 -12.43
CA PRO A 266 14.91 -24.00 -12.97
C PRO A 266 14.61 -23.40 -14.36
N GLY A 267 14.96 -22.13 -14.56
CA GLY A 267 14.67 -21.41 -15.81
C GLY A 267 13.23 -20.88 -15.97
N GLU A 268 12.28 -21.28 -15.13
CA GLU A 268 10.92 -20.69 -15.08
C GLU A 268 10.98 -19.24 -14.60
N VAL A 269 10.14 -18.36 -15.18
CA VAL A 269 9.91 -17.00 -14.70
C VAL A 269 8.52 -16.91 -14.09
N GLN A 270 8.44 -16.35 -12.89
CA GLN A 270 7.18 -15.99 -12.23
C GLN A 270 7.13 -14.47 -12.00
N ARG A 271 5.94 -13.88 -12.11
CA ARG A 271 5.65 -12.51 -11.68
C ARG A 271 5.09 -12.55 -10.27
N TRP A 272 5.76 -11.90 -9.34
CA TRP A 272 5.23 -11.73 -7.98
C TRP A 272 4.72 -10.31 -7.81
N ARG A 273 3.45 -10.19 -7.43
CA ARG A 273 2.80 -8.95 -7.07
C ARG A 273 2.91 -8.77 -5.55
N LEU A 274 3.97 -8.10 -5.13
CA LEU A 274 4.29 -7.86 -3.73
C LEU A 274 3.44 -6.70 -3.20
N VAL A 275 2.76 -6.92 -2.07
CA VAL A 275 1.98 -5.90 -1.36
C VAL A 275 2.42 -5.86 0.10
N ALA A 276 2.94 -4.73 0.55
CA ALA A 276 3.28 -4.49 1.95
C ALA A 276 2.05 -4.00 2.74
N ALA A 277 1.12 -4.92 3.02
CA ALA A 277 -0.05 -4.66 3.86
C ALA A 277 0.34 -4.70 5.35
N THR A 278 1.39 -3.93 5.69
CA THR A 278 1.95 -3.81 7.03
C THR A 278 1.56 -2.48 7.65
N ALA A 279 1.53 -2.41 8.98
CA ALA A 279 1.10 -1.21 9.72
C ALA A 279 2.26 -0.47 10.39
N PHE A 280 3.37 -1.21 10.69
CA PHE A 280 4.51 -0.68 11.44
C PHE A 280 5.84 -1.00 10.79
N THR A 281 5.91 -2.08 10.01
CA THR A 281 7.19 -2.65 9.58
C THR A 281 7.40 -2.41 8.09
N ALA A 282 8.44 -1.66 7.75
CA ALA A 282 8.95 -1.58 6.39
C ALA A 282 9.69 -2.88 6.04
N LEU A 283 9.56 -3.32 4.80
CA LEU A 283 10.10 -4.58 4.32
C LEU A 283 11.32 -4.32 3.43
N ARG A 284 12.50 -4.73 3.88
CA ARG A 284 13.72 -4.77 3.08
C ARG A 284 13.93 -6.21 2.61
N LEU A 285 13.47 -6.49 1.40
CA LEU A 285 13.29 -7.83 0.85
C LEU A 285 14.48 -8.30 0.04
N GLN A 286 14.85 -9.58 0.22
CA GLN A 286 15.81 -10.29 -0.63
C GLN A 286 15.45 -11.78 -0.71
N VAL A 287 15.84 -12.46 -1.78
CA VAL A 287 15.66 -13.90 -1.94
C VAL A 287 17.02 -14.58 -1.86
N THR A 288 17.31 -15.16 -0.71
CA THR A 288 18.62 -15.78 -0.42
C THR A 288 18.56 -17.30 -0.41
N GLY A 289 19.61 -17.97 -0.85
CA GLY A 289 19.62 -19.42 -0.86
C GLY A 289 21.01 -20.04 -0.95
N SER A 290 21.09 -21.36 -0.77
CA SER A 290 22.35 -22.13 -0.81
C SER A 290 22.99 -22.19 -2.19
N GLY A 291 22.23 -21.94 -3.26
CA GLY A 291 22.72 -21.89 -4.65
C GLY A 291 23.10 -20.48 -5.12
N GLY A 292 23.21 -19.51 -4.22
CA GLY A 292 23.33 -18.09 -4.51
C GLY A 292 21.95 -17.39 -4.37
N ASP A 293 21.92 -16.07 -4.43
CA ASP A 293 20.69 -15.31 -4.30
C ASP A 293 19.93 -15.25 -5.65
N LEU A 294 18.60 -15.14 -5.61
CA LEU A 294 17.79 -14.89 -6.80
C LEU A 294 17.57 -13.40 -6.97
N THR A 295 17.92 -12.89 -8.14
CA THR A 295 17.73 -11.48 -8.50
C THR A 295 16.26 -11.13 -8.62
N LEU A 296 15.87 -10.03 -8.02
CA LEU A 296 14.55 -9.41 -8.15
C LEU A 296 14.55 -8.48 -9.38
N HIS A 297 13.85 -8.85 -10.46
CA HIS A 297 13.70 -7.97 -11.63
C HIS A 297 12.44 -7.13 -11.46
N GLN A 298 12.57 -5.96 -10.85
CA GLN A 298 11.43 -5.07 -10.61
C GLN A 298 10.93 -4.48 -11.92
N ILE A 299 9.62 -4.58 -12.14
CA ILE A 299 8.94 -4.09 -13.34
C ILE A 299 7.93 -2.98 -13.07
N ALA A 300 7.51 -2.81 -11.80
CA ALA A 300 6.61 -1.74 -11.40
C ALA A 300 6.82 -1.35 -9.93
N GLN A 301 6.51 -0.09 -9.62
CA GLN A 301 6.43 0.45 -8.26
C GLN A 301 5.09 1.14 -8.08
N ASP A 302 4.36 0.84 -6.98
CA ASP A 302 3.10 1.47 -6.59
C ASP A 302 2.08 1.56 -7.75
N GLY A 303 1.98 0.47 -8.53
CA GLY A 303 1.05 0.36 -9.66
C GLY A 303 1.55 0.99 -10.96
N VAL A 304 2.74 1.62 -11.00
CA VAL A 304 3.27 2.22 -12.22
C VAL A 304 4.40 1.38 -12.80
N THR A 305 4.23 0.94 -14.05
CA THR A 305 5.20 0.13 -14.78
C THR A 305 6.44 0.94 -15.17
N PHE A 306 7.61 0.34 -14.99
CA PHE A 306 8.88 0.89 -15.45
C PHE A 306 9.07 0.69 -16.96
N PRO A 307 9.87 1.52 -17.65
CA PRO A 307 10.15 1.34 -19.06
C PRO A 307 10.90 0.04 -19.38
N ARG A 308 11.55 -0.55 -18.39
CA ARG A 308 12.31 -1.82 -18.47
C ARG A 308 12.48 -2.42 -17.08
N PRO A 309 12.72 -3.73 -16.96
CA PRO A 309 13.05 -4.35 -15.68
C PRO A 309 14.33 -3.76 -15.06
N VAL A 310 14.32 -3.58 -13.75
CA VAL A 310 15.48 -3.16 -12.95
C VAL A 310 15.90 -4.34 -12.08
N ALA A 311 17.11 -4.82 -12.28
CA ALA A 311 17.65 -5.92 -11.49
C ALA A 311 18.12 -5.41 -10.11
N LEU A 312 17.62 -6.04 -9.05
CA LEU A 312 17.89 -5.69 -7.67
C LEU A 312 18.27 -6.94 -6.88
N ASP A 313 19.22 -6.80 -5.96
CA ASP A 313 19.51 -7.81 -4.94
C ASP A 313 18.62 -7.61 -3.72
N VAL A 314 18.21 -6.37 -3.46
CA VAL A 314 17.37 -5.96 -2.34
C VAL A 314 16.29 -5.00 -2.82
N LEU A 315 15.06 -5.23 -2.39
CA LEU A 315 13.89 -4.38 -2.66
C LEU A 315 13.36 -3.79 -1.35
N ASP A 316 13.30 -2.48 -1.26
CA ASP A 316 12.75 -1.77 -0.11
C ASP A 316 11.28 -1.39 -0.36
N LEU A 317 10.39 -1.81 0.53
CA LEU A 317 8.97 -1.45 0.55
C LEU A 317 8.61 -0.83 1.89
N ALA A 318 8.17 0.40 1.90
CA ALA A 318 7.52 1.00 3.06
C ALA A 318 6.11 0.41 3.25
N MET A 319 5.49 0.66 4.40
CA MET A 319 4.10 0.29 4.65
C MET A 319 3.20 0.89 3.57
N GLY A 320 2.35 0.07 2.96
CA GLY A 320 1.48 0.47 1.86
C GLY A 320 2.09 0.36 0.45
N ASN A 321 3.42 0.24 0.30
CA ASN A 321 4.02 0.07 -1.02
C ASN A 321 3.67 -1.24 -1.69
N ARG A 322 3.74 -1.24 -3.02
CA ARG A 322 3.63 -2.42 -3.88
C ARG A 322 4.77 -2.42 -4.88
N ALA A 323 5.19 -3.62 -5.23
CA ALA A 323 6.12 -3.81 -6.35
C ALA A 323 5.75 -5.06 -7.12
N ASP A 324 5.84 -4.99 -8.43
CA ASP A 324 5.79 -6.18 -9.27
C ASP A 324 7.21 -6.57 -9.66
N VAL A 325 7.57 -7.83 -9.42
CA VAL A 325 8.89 -8.35 -9.73
C VAL A 325 8.80 -9.63 -10.54
N LEU A 326 9.76 -9.83 -11.45
CA LEU A 326 9.97 -11.10 -12.13
C LEU A 326 11.12 -11.84 -11.45
N ILE A 327 10.87 -13.10 -11.10
CA ILE A 327 11.85 -14.00 -10.50
C ILE A 327 12.07 -15.16 -11.46
N ARG A 328 13.34 -15.42 -11.79
CA ARG A 328 13.70 -16.62 -12.58
C ARG A 328 14.28 -17.68 -11.66
N GLY A 329 13.79 -18.92 -11.75
CA GLY A 329 14.35 -20.06 -11.07
C GLY A 329 15.82 -20.28 -11.47
N GLY A 330 16.69 -20.29 -10.47
CA GLY A 330 18.12 -20.51 -10.62
C GLY A 330 18.50 -21.97 -10.44
N VAL A 331 19.61 -22.21 -9.73
CA VAL A 331 20.07 -23.56 -9.34
C VAL A 331 19.01 -24.25 -8.47
N PRO A 332 18.72 -25.55 -8.69
CA PRO A 332 17.82 -26.29 -7.81
C PRO A 332 18.25 -26.19 -6.34
N GLY A 333 17.30 -25.89 -5.45
CA GLY A 333 17.57 -25.71 -4.03
C GLY A 333 16.46 -25.00 -3.30
N ARG A 334 16.70 -24.76 -2.01
CA ARG A 334 15.82 -24.01 -1.14
C ARG A 334 16.33 -22.58 -0.98
N TYR A 335 15.46 -21.67 -1.25
CA TYR A 335 15.66 -20.24 -1.06
C TYR A 335 14.60 -19.68 -0.10
N GLU A 336 14.84 -18.51 0.41
CA GLU A 336 13.94 -17.83 1.35
C GLU A 336 13.76 -16.37 0.96
N LEU A 337 12.51 -15.92 0.79
CA LEU A 337 12.20 -14.51 0.79
C LEU A 337 12.27 -14.00 2.23
N ARG A 338 13.23 -13.14 2.50
CA ARG A 338 13.49 -12.57 3.82
C ARG A 338 13.27 -11.07 3.82
N ALA A 339 12.83 -10.54 4.96
CA ALA A 339 12.90 -9.12 5.25
C ALA A 339 13.91 -8.91 6.39
N ALA A 340 14.84 -7.96 6.24
CA ALA A 340 15.96 -7.79 7.15
C ALA A 340 15.57 -7.55 8.64
N ALA A 341 14.41 -6.91 8.86
CA ALA A 341 13.89 -6.62 10.19
C ALA A 341 13.22 -7.83 10.88
N LEU A 342 13.02 -8.94 10.16
CA LEU A 342 12.25 -10.08 10.67
C LEU A 342 13.13 -11.23 11.12
N PRO A 343 12.77 -11.94 12.20
CA PRO A 343 13.59 -13.04 12.74
C PRO A 343 13.59 -14.30 11.85
N GLY A 344 12.62 -14.43 10.93
CA GLY A 344 12.45 -15.59 10.04
C GLY A 344 12.08 -15.20 8.62
N PRO A 345 12.02 -16.19 7.71
CA PRO A 345 11.60 -15.95 6.34
C PRO A 345 10.11 -15.63 6.25
N LEU A 346 9.76 -14.75 5.31
CA LEU A 346 8.36 -14.50 4.93
C LEU A 346 7.77 -15.68 4.18
N MET A 347 8.54 -16.27 3.25
CA MET A 347 8.16 -17.51 2.57
C MET A 347 9.40 -18.29 2.13
N THR A 348 9.25 -19.60 2.00
CA THR A 348 10.21 -20.51 1.37
C THR A 348 9.99 -20.52 -0.14
N VAL A 349 11.06 -20.50 -0.89
CA VAL A 349 11.05 -20.63 -2.36
C VAL A 349 11.83 -21.90 -2.72
N GLU A 350 11.15 -22.87 -3.33
CA GLU A 350 11.74 -24.13 -3.72
C GLU A 350 11.95 -24.15 -5.24
N VAL A 351 13.21 -24.11 -5.68
CA VAL A 351 13.56 -24.31 -7.09
C VAL A 351 13.80 -25.80 -7.29
N ALA A 352 12.88 -26.48 -8.00
CA ALA A 352 12.92 -27.93 -8.17
C ALA A 352 12.16 -28.38 -9.42
N GLY A 353 12.37 -29.62 -9.83
CA GLY A 353 11.73 -30.24 -10.99
C GLY A 353 12.57 -30.14 -12.24
N GLU A 354 11.99 -30.53 -13.38
CA GLU A 354 12.66 -30.48 -14.68
C GLU A 354 12.90 -29.02 -15.12
N PRO A 355 14.10 -28.68 -15.60
CA PRO A 355 14.37 -27.35 -16.13
C PRO A 355 13.46 -26.99 -17.30
N VAL A 356 13.08 -25.74 -17.38
CA VAL A 356 12.43 -25.15 -18.57
C VAL A 356 13.50 -24.87 -19.61
N GLU A 357 13.42 -25.55 -20.77
CA GLU A 357 14.40 -25.46 -21.85
C GLU A 357 13.77 -24.97 -23.17
N PRO A 358 14.22 -23.88 -23.77
CA PRO A 358 15.20 -22.92 -23.20
C PRO A 358 14.61 -22.15 -21.99
N PRO A 359 15.44 -21.59 -21.10
CA PRO A 359 14.94 -20.80 -19.98
C PRO A 359 14.03 -19.67 -20.44
N MET A 360 12.95 -19.40 -19.70
CA MET A 360 12.01 -18.33 -20.03
C MET A 360 12.73 -16.96 -20.09
N ALA A 361 12.40 -16.19 -21.11
CA ALA A 361 12.97 -14.86 -21.29
C ALA A 361 12.41 -13.87 -20.26
N LEU A 362 13.20 -12.83 -19.94
CA LEU A 362 12.75 -11.63 -19.28
C LEU A 362 12.52 -10.55 -20.35
N PRO A 363 11.50 -9.68 -20.18
CA PRO A 363 11.26 -8.60 -21.14
C PRO A 363 12.45 -7.63 -21.15
N VAL A 364 12.80 -7.13 -22.34
CA VAL A 364 13.85 -6.11 -22.52
C VAL A 364 13.30 -4.70 -22.30
N SER A 365 12.05 -4.51 -22.70
CA SER A 365 11.31 -3.25 -22.55
C SER A 365 9.87 -3.55 -22.15
N LEU A 366 9.25 -2.56 -21.52
CA LEU A 366 7.86 -2.61 -21.06
C LEU A 366 7.08 -1.43 -21.63
N PRO A 367 5.77 -1.56 -21.80
CA PRO A 367 4.93 -0.42 -22.12
C PRO A 367 5.20 0.68 -21.08
N PRO A 368 5.36 1.94 -21.51
CA PRO A 368 5.55 3.02 -20.56
C PRO A 368 4.32 3.12 -19.66
N GLY A 369 4.56 3.25 -18.35
CA GLY A 369 3.51 3.55 -17.39
C GLY A 369 3.01 4.99 -17.59
N ARG A 370 3.16 5.83 -16.59
CA ARG A 370 2.82 7.26 -16.72
C ARG A 370 3.98 8.06 -17.32
N PRO A 371 3.70 9.08 -18.17
CA PRO A 371 4.74 10.02 -18.61
C PRO A 371 5.28 10.82 -17.41
N PHE A 372 6.57 11.12 -17.41
CA PHE A 372 7.17 11.94 -16.37
C PHE A 372 6.68 13.37 -16.44
N LEU A 373 6.47 13.98 -15.27
CA LEU A 373 6.19 15.41 -15.15
C LEU A 373 7.51 16.20 -15.28
N ASP A 374 7.41 17.39 -15.84
CA ASP A 374 8.55 18.30 -15.97
C ASP A 374 8.38 19.47 -14.97
N GLU A 375 9.48 19.93 -14.39
CA GLU A 375 9.47 21.11 -13.52
C GLU A 375 8.97 22.38 -14.24
N ARG A 376 9.08 22.42 -15.57
CA ARG A 376 8.52 23.49 -16.41
C ARG A 376 6.99 23.52 -16.43
N ASP A 377 6.35 22.40 -16.05
CA ASP A 377 4.89 22.31 -15.94
C ASP A 377 4.34 22.91 -14.63
N ILE A 378 5.23 23.30 -13.70
CA ILE A 378 4.80 23.87 -12.42
C ILE A 378 4.11 25.21 -12.66
N ALA A 379 2.83 25.28 -12.27
CA ALA A 379 1.98 26.45 -12.53
C ALA A 379 2.39 27.68 -11.70
N ASN A 380 2.94 27.48 -10.51
CA ASN A 380 3.45 28.52 -9.63
C ASN A 380 4.73 28.02 -8.93
N PRO A 381 5.92 28.36 -9.47
CA PRO A 381 7.19 27.92 -8.89
C PRO A 381 7.44 28.39 -7.46
N ASP A 382 6.78 29.47 -7.03
CA ASP A 382 6.93 30.05 -5.69
C ASP A 382 5.98 29.44 -4.63
N ALA A 383 5.09 28.53 -5.08
CA ALA A 383 4.10 27.88 -4.20
C ALA A 383 4.51 26.45 -3.83
N ASP A 384 5.78 26.22 -3.51
CA ASP A 384 6.24 24.94 -2.98
C ASP A 384 5.52 24.62 -1.67
N ARG A 385 5.05 23.37 -1.55
CA ARG A 385 4.46 22.89 -0.29
C ARG A 385 5.49 22.14 0.51
N GLU A 386 5.49 22.40 1.80
CA GLU A 386 6.30 21.64 2.75
C GLU A 386 5.39 20.88 3.71
N VAL A 387 5.68 19.61 3.90
CA VAL A 387 5.07 18.74 4.92
C VAL A 387 6.19 18.24 5.82
N VAL A 388 6.00 18.38 7.13
CA VAL A 388 6.96 17.95 8.14
C VAL A 388 6.29 16.96 9.08
N PHE A 389 6.70 15.72 9.03
CA PHE A 389 6.31 14.74 10.03
C PHE A 389 7.13 14.99 11.30
N HIS A 390 6.42 15.32 12.38
CA HIS A 390 6.99 15.67 13.67
C HIS A 390 6.53 14.69 14.74
N THR A 391 7.51 14.16 15.48
CA THR A 391 7.25 13.30 16.65
C THR A 391 7.77 13.98 17.90
N ASP A 392 6.87 14.23 18.87
CA ASP A 392 7.29 14.79 20.14
C ASP A 392 8.12 13.80 20.96
N ALA A 393 9.23 14.26 21.51
CA ALA A 393 10.11 13.44 22.36
C ALA A 393 9.39 12.79 23.56
N GLY A 394 8.25 13.35 23.99
CA GLY A 394 7.41 12.81 25.06
C GLY A 394 6.75 11.46 24.71
N VAL A 395 6.69 11.08 23.43
CA VAL A 395 6.14 9.77 23.01
C VAL A 395 6.92 8.63 23.63
N PHE A 396 8.23 8.75 23.74
CA PHE A 396 9.12 7.75 24.34
C PHE A 396 9.02 7.67 25.86
N ALA A 397 8.40 8.68 26.48
CA ALA A 397 8.05 8.70 27.91
C ALA A 397 6.59 8.27 28.18
N GLY A 398 5.87 7.75 27.17
CA GLY A 398 4.48 7.29 27.27
C GLY A 398 3.41 8.39 27.15
N ALA A 399 3.76 9.58 26.70
CA ALA A 399 2.83 10.68 26.46
C ALA A 399 2.30 10.65 25.02
N PHE A 400 1.45 9.67 24.71
CA PHE A 400 0.96 9.42 23.34
C PHE A 400 -0.05 10.43 22.79
N PRO A 401 -1.01 11.00 23.54
CA PRO A 401 -1.92 11.97 22.97
C PRO A 401 -1.15 13.19 22.43
N ASN A 402 -1.40 13.56 21.18
CA ASN A 402 -0.80 14.70 20.48
C ASN A 402 0.70 14.60 20.17
N ALA A 403 1.28 13.40 20.21
CA ALA A 403 2.71 13.21 19.96
C ALA A 403 3.08 13.18 18.47
N PHE A 404 2.14 12.87 17.58
CA PHE A 404 2.36 12.71 16.14
C PHE A 404 1.63 13.79 15.36
N ARG A 405 2.38 14.69 14.72
CA ARG A 405 1.84 15.90 14.08
C ARG A 405 2.35 16.09 12.66
N VAL A 406 1.58 16.82 11.87
CA VAL A 406 2.00 17.31 10.56
C VAL A 406 2.14 18.82 10.60
N LEU A 407 3.36 19.28 10.43
CA LEU A 407 3.74 20.69 10.37
C LEU A 407 4.06 21.09 8.91
N GLY A 408 4.59 22.29 8.69
CA GLY A 408 4.96 22.80 7.37
C GLY A 408 3.95 23.81 6.85
N THR A 409 3.67 23.77 5.54
CA THR A 409 2.69 24.68 4.92
C THR A 409 1.28 24.33 5.37
N ASN A 410 0.54 25.31 5.89
CA ASN A 410 -0.85 25.17 6.37
C ASN A 410 -1.05 24.01 7.38
N PRO A 411 -0.33 23.98 8.51
CA PRO A 411 -0.63 23.03 9.56
C PRO A 411 -2.04 23.29 10.10
N THR A 412 -2.67 22.27 10.69
CA THR A 412 -3.94 22.48 11.40
C THR A 412 -3.70 23.46 12.56
N PRO A 413 -4.43 24.58 12.63
CA PRO A 413 -4.27 25.55 13.73
C PRO A 413 -4.69 24.93 15.06
N ALA A 414 -4.19 25.50 16.16
CA ALA A 414 -4.74 25.20 17.48
C ALA A 414 -6.22 25.62 17.51
N ALA A 415 -7.05 24.85 18.21
CA ALA A 415 -8.41 25.28 18.46
C ALA A 415 -8.41 26.53 19.35
N GLU A 416 -9.44 27.38 19.17
CA GLU A 416 -9.67 28.53 20.00
C GLU A 416 -9.65 28.18 21.51
N PRO A 417 -9.17 29.08 22.37
CA PRO A 417 -9.16 28.88 23.83
C PRO A 417 -10.55 28.55 24.36
N GLY A 418 -10.73 27.41 25.00
CA GLY A 418 -12.00 26.96 25.58
C GLY A 418 -12.60 25.69 24.94
N GLY A 419 -12.07 25.20 23.82
CA GLY A 419 -12.34 23.84 23.35
C GLY A 419 -11.58 22.82 24.18
N ASP A 420 -12.15 21.62 24.29
CA ASP A 420 -11.71 20.50 25.16
C ASP A 420 -10.35 19.88 24.81
N LEU A 421 -9.46 20.58 24.24
CA LEU A 421 -8.10 20.16 24.12
C LEU A 421 -7.21 21.21 24.77
N THR A 422 -6.35 20.80 25.61
CA THR A 422 -5.12 21.51 25.98
C THR A 422 -4.28 21.70 24.72
N ARG A 423 -4.86 22.41 23.78
CA ARG A 423 -4.64 22.41 22.33
C ARG A 423 -3.64 23.44 21.87
N ASP A 424 -3.16 24.28 22.76
CA ASP A 424 -2.03 25.14 22.46
C ASP A 424 -0.79 24.36 21.99
N ARG A 425 -0.83 23.03 22.18
CA ARG A 425 0.20 22.08 21.72
C ARG A 425 -0.25 21.21 20.55
N ALA A 426 -1.46 21.33 20.09
CA ALA A 426 -2.06 20.44 19.08
C ALA A 426 -1.98 20.95 17.64
N HIS A 427 -1.15 21.93 17.37
CA HIS A 427 -0.86 22.33 15.99
C HIS A 427 -0.44 21.14 15.15
N GLY A 428 -1.09 20.94 14.00
CA GLY A 428 -0.74 19.87 13.07
C GLY A 428 -1.37 18.50 13.36
N LEU A 429 -2.34 18.40 14.27
CA LEU A 429 -3.17 17.20 14.41
C LEU A 429 -4.31 17.21 13.39
N PHE A 430 -4.77 16.01 13.04
CA PHE A 430 -5.87 15.86 12.10
C PHE A 430 -7.18 16.48 12.60
N ASP A 431 -7.80 17.27 11.73
CA ASP A 431 -9.15 17.81 11.90
C ASP A 431 -9.91 17.64 10.56
N PRO A 432 -10.90 16.76 10.47
CA PRO A 432 -11.68 16.57 9.24
C PRO A 432 -12.49 17.82 8.86
N GLY A 433 -12.70 18.75 9.76
CA GLY A 433 -13.37 20.03 9.53
C GLY A 433 -12.48 21.09 8.87
N TYR A 434 -11.15 20.94 8.95
CA TYR A 434 -10.19 21.90 8.42
C TYR A 434 -9.52 21.40 7.13
N THR A 435 -9.50 22.24 6.08
CA THR A 435 -8.80 21.93 4.82
C THR A 435 -7.38 22.48 4.89
N ASN A 436 -6.38 21.59 4.99
CA ASN A 436 -4.97 21.95 5.03
C ASN A 436 -4.47 22.40 3.64
N HIS A 437 -4.86 21.67 2.58
CA HIS A 437 -4.40 21.93 1.24
C HIS A 437 -5.57 22.01 0.26
N THR A 438 -5.72 23.16 -0.41
CA THR A 438 -6.60 23.30 -1.56
C THR A 438 -5.77 23.16 -2.84
N LEU A 439 -6.09 22.15 -3.65
CA LEU A 439 -5.34 21.71 -4.81
C LEU A 439 -6.19 21.87 -6.07
N ARG A 440 -5.68 22.59 -7.07
CA ARG A 440 -6.44 22.94 -8.28
C ARG A 440 -6.22 21.94 -9.39
N LEU A 441 -7.29 21.42 -9.96
CA LEU A 441 -7.21 20.49 -11.10
C LEU A 441 -6.42 21.10 -12.26
N GLY A 442 -5.66 20.26 -12.95
CA GLY A 442 -4.79 20.63 -14.07
C GLY A 442 -3.47 21.29 -13.67
N SER A 443 -3.26 21.63 -12.38
CA SER A 443 -1.97 22.17 -11.94
C SER A 443 -0.97 21.06 -11.63
N VAL A 444 0.31 21.41 -11.82
CA VAL A 444 1.45 20.64 -11.32
C VAL A 444 2.06 21.43 -10.18
N GLU A 445 2.29 20.79 -9.06
CA GLU A 445 2.94 21.39 -7.90
C GLU A 445 4.17 20.58 -7.47
N ARG A 446 5.11 21.27 -6.85
CA ARG A 446 6.24 20.64 -6.16
C ARG A 446 5.96 20.59 -4.68
N TRP A 447 6.19 19.42 -4.12
CA TRP A 447 6.09 19.18 -2.68
C TRP A 447 7.43 18.72 -2.14
N THR A 448 7.74 19.18 -0.95
CA THR A 448 8.83 18.66 -0.13
C THR A 448 8.25 18.05 1.13
N VAL A 449 8.54 16.78 1.37
CA VAL A 449 8.18 16.10 2.61
C VAL A 449 9.45 15.72 3.34
N ARG A 450 9.51 16.00 4.63
CA ARG A 450 10.63 15.64 5.49
C ARG A 450 10.14 15.16 6.85
N THR A 451 11.01 14.48 7.56
CA THR A 451 10.81 14.17 8.97
C THR A 451 11.87 14.89 9.81
N ASP A 452 11.50 15.32 11.00
CA ASP A 452 12.42 15.79 12.03
C ASP A 452 12.65 14.74 13.14
N GLU A 453 12.18 13.51 12.91
CA GLU A 453 12.44 12.36 13.76
C GLU A 453 13.94 12.06 13.83
N THR A 454 14.45 11.92 15.04
CA THR A 454 15.88 11.70 15.27
C THR A 454 16.29 10.23 15.38
N MET A 455 15.35 9.30 15.47
CA MET A 455 15.59 7.86 15.57
C MET A 455 15.62 7.22 14.17
N PRO A 456 16.79 6.71 13.71
CA PRO A 456 16.93 6.20 12.34
C PRO A 456 16.04 5.01 11.99
N GLU A 457 15.62 4.24 12.98
CA GLU A 457 14.75 3.07 12.85
C GLU A 457 13.26 3.45 12.65
N HIS A 458 12.89 4.69 12.97
CA HIS A 458 11.54 5.17 12.77
C HIS A 458 11.35 5.64 11.34
N THR A 459 10.36 5.10 10.68
CA THR A 459 10.02 5.41 9.28
C THR A 459 8.65 6.04 9.22
N HIS A 460 8.54 7.16 8.51
CA HIS A 460 7.27 7.82 8.23
C HIS A 460 6.96 7.71 6.73
N PRO A 461 6.17 6.74 6.28
CA PRO A 461 5.75 6.70 4.89
C PRO A 461 4.72 7.80 4.61
N PHE A 462 5.05 8.73 3.72
CA PHE A 462 4.10 9.72 3.23
C PHE A 462 3.22 9.10 2.15
N HIS A 463 1.92 9.18 2.30
CA HIS A 463 0.94 8.76 1.31
C HIS A 463 0.00 9.91 0.94
N LEU A 464 -0.25 10.08 -0.37
CA LEU A 464 -1.23 11.03 -0.91
C LEU A 464 -2.31 10.26 -1.67
N HIS A 465 -3.56 10.47 -1.27
CA HIS A 465 -4.71 9.83 -1.91
C HIS A 465 -5.00 10.40 -3.30
N THR A 466 -5.60 9.58 -4.17
CA THR A 466 -6.10 9.90 -5.52
C THR A 466 -5.00 10.10 -6.56
N ASN A 467 -3.94 10.86 -6.26
CA ASN A 467 -2.94 11.21 -7.26
C ASN A 467 -1.58 10.59 -6.92
N GLN A 468 -0.96 9.96 -7.90
CA GLN A 468 0.42 9.49 -7.80
C GLN A 468 1.40 10.66 -7.88
N VAL A 469 2.55 10.52 -7.25
CA VAL A 469 3.59 11.52 -7.14
C VAL A 469 4.87 11.06 -7.84
N LEU A 470 5.53 11.95 -8.55
CA LEU A 470 6.79 11.67 -9.23
C LEU A 470 7.96 12.11 -8.33
N LEU A 471 8.57 11.16 -7.65
CA LEU A 471 9.73 11.39 -6.79
C LEU A 471 10.93 11.83 -7.65
N THR A 472 11.39 13.05 -7.45
CA THR A 472 12.49 13.67 -8.22
C THR A 472 13.79 13.77 -7.42
N HIS A 473 13.71 13.97 -6.10
CA HIS A 473 14.88 14.07 -5.23
C HIS A 473 14.68 13.31 -3.91
N ARG A 474 15.78 12.74 -3.44
CA ARG A 474 15.90 12.26 -2.07
C ARG A 474 17.09 12.99 -1.41
N ASN A 475 16.81 13.67 -0.32
CA ASN A 475 17.75 14.61 0.30
C ASN A 475 18.18 15.67 -0.73
N VAL A 476 19.46 15.79 -1.03
CA VAL A 476 20.00 16.72 -2.02
C VAL A 476 20.26 16.09 -3.38
N GLU A 477 20.02 14.78 -3.50
CA GLU A 477 20.33 14.05 -4.73
C GLU A 477 19.11 13.94 -5.64
N ARG A 478 19.30 14.35 -6.90
CA ARG A 478 18.32 14.16 -7.96
C ARG A 478 18.29 12.69 -8.38
N LEU A 479 17.09 12.15 -8.56
CA LEU A 479 16.87 10.82 -9.14
C LEU A 479 16.90 10.92 -10.67
N ASP A 480 17.63 10.01 -11.31
CA ASP A 480 17.66 9.88 -12.77
C ASP A 480 17.63 8.39 -13.17
N PRO A 481 16.53 7.90 -13.70
CA PRO A 481 15.24 8.58 -13.87
C PRO A 481 14.50 8.82 -12.54
N PRO A 482 13.56 9.77 -12.49
CA PRO A 482 12.62 9.93 -11.38
C PRO A 482 11.68 8.71 -11.33
N VAL A 483 11.03 8.47 -10.18
CA VAL A 483 10.20 7.28 -9.95
C VAL A 483 8.81 7.68 -9.48
N TRP A 484 7.79 7.09 -10.08
CA TRP A 484 6.41 7.23 -9.64
C TRP A 484 6.15 6.44 -8.35
N HIS A 485 5.48 7.08 -7.41
CA HIS A 485 5.01 6.51 -6.14
C HIS A 485 3.61 7.01 -5.80
N ASP A 486 2.96 6.37 -4.84
CA ASP A 486 1.89 6.97 -4.05
C ASP A 486 2.25 6.99 -2.56
N THR A 487 3.20 6.17 -2.17
CA THR A 487 3.71 6.09 -0.81
C THR A 487 5.23 6.15 -0.80
N ILE A 488 5.80 7.09 -0.04
CA ILE A 488 7.26 7.31 0.02
C ILE A 488 7.74 7.18 1.45
N GLY A 489 8.55 6.16 1.75
CA GLY A 489 9.18 6.00 3.06
C GLY A 489 10.22 7.08 3.34
N LEU A 490 10.13 7.70 4.52
CA LEU A 490 11.14 8.61 5.07
C LEU A 490 11.69 8.01 6.34
N ALA A 491 13.00 7.81 6.42
CA ALA A 491 13.66 7.35 7.63
C ALA A 491 14.02 8.51 8.55
N GLY A 492 13.89 8.31 9.84
CA GLY A 492 14.42 9.23 10.85
C GLY A 492 15.95 9.32 10.82
N GLY A 493 16.51 10.11 11.69
CA GLY A 493 17.95 10.34 11.82
C GLY A 493 18.29 11.80 12.00
N THR A 494 19.58 12.14 12.02
CA THR A 494 20.01 13.54 12.13
C THR A 494 21.00 13.86 11.01
N PRO A 495 20.63 14.64 9.98
CA PRO A 495 19.25 15.06 9.69
C PRO A 495 18.36 13.90 9.23
N GLY A 496 17.04 14.01 9.47
CA GLY A 496 16.07 13.06 8.93
C GLY A 496 15.95 13.14 7.41
N ASP A 497 15.29 12.14 6.81
CA ASP A 497 15.05 12.10 5.37
C ASP A 497 14.18 13.26 4.89
N ARG A 498 14.53 13.73 3.69
CA ARG A 498 13.78 14.71 2.92
C ARG A 498 13.57 14.21 1.50
N VAL A 499 12.35 14.29 1.00
CA VAL A 499 12.02 13.95 -0.38
C VAL A 499 11.34 15.13 -1.08
N THR A 500 11.59 15.26 -2.39
CA THR A 500 10.91 16.25 -3.23
C THR A 500 10.29 15.52 -4.40
N PHE A 501 9.04 15.82 -4.69
CA PHE A 501 8.30 15.23 -5.78
C PHE A 501 7.44 16.26 -6.52
N LEU A 502 7.05 15.90 -7.73
CA LEU A 502 6.04 16.59 -8.51
C LEU A 502 4.74 15.81 -8.46
N VAL A 503 3.63 16.52 -8.43
CA VAL A 503 2.29 15.93 -8.52
C VAL A 503 1.41 16.77 -9.45
N ARG A 504 0.67 16.08 -10.33
CA ARG A 504 -0.39 16.69 -11.15
C ARG A 504 -1.73 16.29 -10.56
N TYR A 505 -2.60 17.27 -10.35
CA TYR A 505 -3.98 17.04 -9.96
C TYR A 505 -4.82 16.93 -11.22
N GLU A 506 -5.34 15.74 -11.50
CA GLU A 506 -5.89 15.44 -12.84
C GLU A 506 -7.35 15.86 -12.95
N ASP A 507 -8.32 15.01 -12.61
CA ASP A 507 -9.70 15.15 -13.05
C ASP A 507 -10.76 14.93 -11.95
N PHE A 508 -10.37 14.61 -10.71
CA PHE A 508 -11.33 14.39 -9.63
C PHE A 508 -11.32 15.52 -8.61
N THR A 509 -12.50 16.11 -8.36
CA THR A 509 -12.71 17.02 -7.23
C THR A 509 -13.19 16.28 -6.00
N GLY A 510 -12.98 16.89 -4.84
CA GLY A 510 -13.47 16.40 -3.56
C GLY A 510 -12.42 16.41 -2.46
N ARG A 511 -12.84 16.02 -1.27
CA ARG A 511 -12.00 16.00 -0.08
C ARG A 511 -11.47 14.60 0.16
N THR A 512 -10.18 14.54 0.49
CA THR A 512 -9.48 13.33 0.88
C THR A 512 -8.35 13.70 1.84
N ILE A 513 -7.36 12.87 1.97
CA ILE A 513 -6.27 13.05 2.94
C ILE A 513 -4.89 12.83 2.33
N ALA A 514 -3.88 13.38 3.02
CA ALA A 514 -2.48 13.03 2.94
C ALA A 514 -2.00 12.72 4.36
N HIS A 515 -1.23 11.64 4.54
CA HIS A 515 -0.91 11.18 5.89
C HIS A 515 0.39 10.36 5.96
N CYS A 516 0.84 10.12 7.18
CA CYS A 516 1.84 9.10 7.46
C CYS A 516 1.17 7.72 7.42
N HIS A 517 1.66 6.82 6.58
CA HIS A 517 1.11 5.47 6.46
C HIS A 517 1.65 4.48 7.52
N GLN A 518 2.28 4.97 8.56
CA GLN A 518 2.47 4.23 9.80
C GLN A 518 1.17 4.37 10.60
N LEU A 519 0.32 3.33 10.58
CA LEU A 519 -1.10 3.47 10.88
C LEU A 519 -1.42 3.96 12.30
N HIS A 520 -0.56 3.72 13.28
CA HIS A 520 -0.81 4.30 14.61
C HIS A 520 -0.49 5.80 14.67
N HIS A 521 0.45 6.31 13.85
CA HIS A 521 0.69 7.74 13.72
C HIS A 521 -0.52 8.44 13.08
N GLU A 522 -1.07 7.80 12.05
CA GLU A 522 -2.33 8.22 11.40
C GLU A 522 -3.46 8.35 12.42
N GLU A 523 -3.71 7.29 13.21
CA GLU A 523 -4.76 7.26 14.24
C GLU A 523 -4.58 8.31 15.33
N LEU A 524 -3.35 8.71 15.59
CA LEU A 524 -3.01 9.72 16.60
C LEU A 524 -2.85 11.12 16.01
N GLY A 525 -3.25 11.33 14.74
CA GLY A 525 -3.41 12.63 14.13
C GLY A 525 -2.35 13.05 13.10
N MET A 526 -1.40 12.18 12.70
CA MET A 526 -0.40 12.48 11.67
C MET A 526 -1.02 12.42 10.26
N MET A 527 -2.01 13.28 10.03
CA MET A 527 -2.83 13.32 8.83
C MET A 527 -3.29 14.74 8.52
N GLN A 528 -3.52 15.07 7.27
CA GLN A 528 -4.02 16.35 6.78
C GLN A 528 -5.13 16.15 5.76
N THR A 529 -6.14 17.05 5.79
CA THR A 529 -7.19 17.09 4.77
C THR A 529 -6.71 17.81 3.52
N VAL A 530 -6.92 17.18 2.38
CA VAL A 530 -6.67 17.72 1.04
C VAL A 530 -8.00 17.92 0.33
N GLU A 531 -8.17 19.02 -0.39
CA GLU A 531 -9.35 19.30 -1.18
C GLU A 531 -8.97 19.63 -2.63
N TYR A 532 -9.37 18.76 -3.54
CA TYR A 532 -9.23 18.97 -4.97
C TYR A 532 -10.39 19.83 -5.47
N VAL A 533 -10.08 20.93 -6.14
CA VAL A 533 -11.07 21.90 -6.63
C VAL A 533 -10.89 22.17 -8.10
N GLU A 534 -11.97 22.55 -8.76
CA GLU A 534 -11.97 22.94 -10.17
C GLU A 534 -10.93 24.03 -10.48
N ARG A 535 -10.43 24.02 -11.70
CA ARG A 535 -9.59 25.09 -12.23
C ARG A 535 -10.48 26.33 -12.40
N ARG A 536 -10.16 27.41 -11.69
CA ARG A 536 -10.86 28.69 -11.91
C ARG A 536 -10.45 29.32 -13.22
#